data_4067909439995130921c90440f31c4ef
#
_entry.id   4067909439995130921c90440f31c4ef
#
_cell.length_a   1.000
_cell.length_b   1.000
_cell.length_c   1.000
_cell.angle_alpha   90.00
_cell.angle_beta   90.00
_cell.angle_gamma   90.00
#
_symmetry.space_group_name_H-M   'P 1'
#
loop_
_entity.id
_entity.type
_entity.pdbx_description
1 polymer ?
#
loop_
_entity_poly.entity_id
_entity_poly.type
_entity_poly.pdbx_seq_one_letter_code
_entity_poly.pdbx_strand_id
1 'polypeptide(L)'
;MKIRTGDTVIVTAGKDKGREGTVIAADPARNRVTVEGVNVAKRHRKARSQEDPGGIIDMEKSIHVSNVMVKSPSDGKPTRVGYKVDGDKKIRVCKRTGAEIPEVTL
;
A
#
# COMPACT_ATOMS: atom_id res chain seq x y z
N MET A 1 -4.20 -11.93 -1.21
CA MET A 1 -4.00 -10.51 -1.53
C MET A 1 -2.89 -10.38 -2.56
N LYS A 2 -3.13 -9.63 -3.61
CA LYS A 2 -2.16 -9.46 -4.73
C LYS A 2 -1.20 -8.30 -4.51
N ILE A 3 -1.51 -7.40 -3.59
CA ILE A 3 -0.65 -6.28 -3.22
C ILE A 3 0.26 -6.71 -2.07
N ARG A 4 1.54 -6.36 -2.16
CA ARG A 4 2.56 -6.74 -1.18
C ARG A 4 3.23 -5.51 -0.60
N THR A 5 3.82 -5.66 0.58
CA THR A 5 4.65 -4.63 1.20
C THR A 5 5.80 -4.24 0.27
N GLY A 6 6.03 -2.95 0.11
CA GLY A 6 7.01 -2.39 -0.83
C GLY A 6 6.45 -1.99 -2.18
N ASP A 7 5.22 -2.40 -2.51
CA ASP A 7 4.59 -1.99 -3.77
C ASP A 7 4.27 -0.50 -3.76
N THR A 8 4.44 0.15 -4.90
CA THR A 8 3.92 1.49 -5.11
C THR A 8 2.48 1.38 -5.58
N VAL A 9 1.57 2.03 -4.89
CA VAL A 9 0.13 1.98 -5.17
C VAL A 9 -0.45 3.38 -5.34
N ILE A 10 -1.59 3.45 -6.02
CA ILE A 10 -2.36 4.67 -6.20
C ILE A 10 -3.72 4.45 -5.56
N VAL A 11 -4.16 5.41 -4.74
CA VAL A 11 -5.48 5.36 -4.10
C VAL A 11 -6.54 5.72 -5.13
N THR A 12 -7.54 4.86 -5.28
CA THR A 12 -8.58 4.99 -6.30
C THR A 12 -9.91 5.50 -5.76
N ALA A 13 -10.09 5.46 -4.44
CA ALA A 13 -11.34 5.88 -3.81
C ALA A 13 -11.09 6.43 -2.41
N GLY A 14 -12.02 7.24 -1.91
CA GLY A 14 -11.96 7.84 -0.58
C GLY A 14 -11.33 9.23 -0.59
N LYS A 15 -11.04 9.77 0.60
CA LYS A 15 -10.53 11.13 0.77
C LYS A 15 -9.16 11.37 0.14
N ASP A 16 -8.36 10.33 -0.01
CA ASP A 16 -7.00 10.41 -0.55
C ASP A 16 -6.92 9.97 -2.02
N LYS A 17 -8.05 9.92 -2.72
CA LYS A 17 -8.12 9.54 -4.13
C LYS A 17 -7.09 10.32 -4.96
N GLY A 18 -6.30 9.58 -5.75
CA GLY A 18 -5.26 10.15 -6.59
C GLY A 18 -3.89 10.21 -5.95
N ARG A 19 -3.78 10.01 -4.64
CA ARG A 19 -2.47 9.94 -3.97
C ARG A 19 -1.80 8.62 -4.26
N GLU A 20 -0.49 8.66 -4.33
CA GLU A 20 0.33 7.46 -4.47
C GLU A 20 1.31 7.35 -3.30
N GLY A 21 1.73 6.14 -3.01
CA GLY A 21 2.67 5.88 -1.93
C GLY A 21 3.12 4.43 -1.94
N THR A 22 4.03 4.12 -1.02
CA THR A 22 4.56 2.78 -0.84
C THR A 22 3.80 2.04 0.25
N VAL A 23 3.44 0.80 0.01
CA VAL A 23 2.81 -0.06 1.02
C VAL A 23 3.84 -0.40 2.08
N ILE A 24 3.60 0.01 3.32
CA ILE A 24 4.50 -0.23 4.45
C ILE A 24 4.07 -1.43 5.29
N ALA A 25 2.80 -1.83 5.21
CA ALA A 25 2.30 -3.02 5.88
C ALA A 25 1.09 -3.57 5.12
N ALA A 26 0.93 -4.89 5.15
CA ALA A 26 -0.20 -5.57 4.53
C ALA A 26 -0.81 -6.55 5.52
N ASP A 27 -2.14 -6.59 5.60
CA ASP A 27 -2.89 -7.52 6.45
C ASP A 27 -3.85 -8.33 5.55
N PRO A 28 -3.40 -9.47 5.02
CA PRO A 28 -4.22 -10.29 4.13
C PRO A 28 -5.50 -10.83 4.81
N ALA A 29 -5.44 -11.10 6.10
CA ALA A 29 -6.58 -11.64 6.84
C ALA A 29 -7.77 -10.66 6.87
N ARG A 30 -7.48 -9.36 6.87
CA ARG A 30 -8.48 -8.29 6.88
C ARG A 30 -8.67 -7.60 5.54
N ASN A 31 -7.88 -7.97 4.53
CA ASN A 31 -7.84 -7.32 3.21
C ASN A 31 -7.56 -5.81 3.32
N ARG A 32 -6.61 -5.45 4.18
CA ARG A 32 -6.24 -4.06 4.43
C ARG A 32 -4.75 -3.86 4.20
N VAL A 33 -4.40 -2.64 3.79
CA VAL A 33 -3.00 -2.23 3.59
C VAL A 33 -2.78 -0.87 4.22
N THR A 34 -1.57 -0.62 4.69
CA THR A 34 -1.13 0.69 5.17
C THR A 34 -0.18 1.27 4.15
N VAL A 35 -0.48 2.46 3.66
CA VAL A 35 0.30 3.15 2.63
C VAL A 35 0.93 4.39 3.24
N GLU A 36 2.21 4.61 3.00
CA GLU A 36 2.94 5.78 3.50
C GLU A 36 2.30 7.08 3.04
N GLY A 37 2.02 7.98 3.98
CA GLY A 37 1.42 9.29 3.71
C GLY A 37 -0.06 9.28 3.33
N VAL A 38 -0.72 8.13 3.37
CA VAL A 38 -2.13 7.96 3.01
C VAL A 38 -2.94 7.60 4.23
N ASN A 39 -4.17 8.13 4.31
CA ASN A 39 -5.09 7.93 5.43
C ASN A 39 -4.47 8.31 6.78
N VAL A 40 -3.75 9.42 6.78
CA VAL A 40 -3.09 9.93 7.98
C VAL A 40 -4.13 10.50 8.93
N ALA A 41 -4.06 10.09 10.18
CA ALA A 41 -4.89 10.60 11.25
C ALA A 41 -4.01 11.08 12.40
N LYS A 42 -4.46 12.16 13.07
CA LYS A 42 -3.81 12.62 14.28
C LYS A 42 -4.35 11.85 15.46
N ARG A 43 -3.45 11.37 16.30
CA ARG A 43 -3.79 10.61 17.48
C ARG A 43 -3.17 11.22 18.71
N HIS A 44 -4.00 11.42 19.75
CA HIS A 44 -3.52 11.80 21.05
C HIS A 44 -2.86 10.61 21.76
N ARG A 45 -1.64 10.81 22.20
CA ARG A 45 -0.93 9.84 23.01
C ARG A 45 -0.87 10.32 24.44
N LYS A 46 -1.32 9.48 25.37
CA LYS A 46 -1.25 9.79 26.79
C LYS A 46 0.19 9.83 27.27
N ALA A 47 0.51 10.76 28.18
CA ALA A 47 1.79 10.74 28.87
C ALA A 47 1.96 9.45 29.66
N ARG A 48 3.10 8.78 29.50
CA ARG A 48 3.44 7.54 30.22
C ARG A 48 4.38 7.80 31.39
N SER A 49 5.17 8.84 31.30
CA SER A 49 6.13 9.27 32.31
C SER A 49 6.51 10.71 32.05
N GLN A 50 7.33 11.29 32.95
CA GLN A 50 7.87 12.62 32.74
C GLN A 50 8.77 12.70 31.50
N GLU A 51 9.41 11.60 31.15
CA GLU A 51 10.28 11.50 29.98
C GLU A 51 9.48 11.31 28.68
N ASP A 52 8.23 10.85 28.78
CA ASP A 52 7.33 10.65 27.66
C ASP A 52 6.02 11.41 27.92
N PRO A 53 6.02 12.74 27.70
CA PRO A 53 4.88 13.59 28.06
C PRO A 53 3.63 13.35 27.20
N GLY A 54 3.73 12.52 26.15
CA GLY A 54 2.65 12.32 25.22
C GLY A 54 2.57 13.44 24.19
N GLY A 55 1.45 13.56 23.52
CA GLY A 55 1.23 14.57 22.50
C GLY A 55 0.33 14.12 21.37
N ILE A 56 0.38 14.84 20.26
CA ILE A 56 -0.35 14.55 19.04
C ILE A 56 0.65 13.99 18.04
N ILE A 57 0.38 12.80 17.51
CA ILE A 57 1.21 12.17 16.50
C ILE A 57 0.39 11.87 15.25
N ASP A 58 1.04 11.94 14.09
CA ASP A 58 0.44 11.52 12.84
C ASP A 58 0.67 10.02 12.66
N MET A 59 -0.40 9.29 12.33
CA MET A 59 -0.33 7.85 12.07
C MET A 59 -1.04 7.53 10.78
N GLU A 60 -0.40 6.73 9.93
CA GLU A 60 -1.09 6.12 8.79
C GLU A 60 -1.99 5.01 9.28
N LYS A 61 -3.27 5.08 8.94
CA LYS A 61 -4.23 4.01 9.19
C LYS A 61 -4.34 3.14 7.96
N SER A 62 -4.63 1.86 8.17
CA SER A 62 -4.87 0.94 7.06
C SER A 62 -6.12 1.33 6.28
N ILE A 63 -6.12 1.00 5.00
CA ILE A 63 -7.28 1.14 4.12
C ILE A 63 -7.58 -0.20 3.47
N HIS A 64 -8.84 -0.37 3.04
CA HIS A 64 -9.23 -1.61 2.37
C HIS A 64 -8.51 -1.73 1.04
N VAL A 65 -8.04 -2.93 0.71
CA VAL A 65 -7.25 -3.17 -0.50
C VAL A 65 -8.00 -2.84 -1.79
N SER A 66 -9.33 -2.89 -1.77
CA SER A 66 -10.15 -2.50 -2.93
C SER A 66 -10.05 -1.01 -3.28
N ASN A 67 -9.55 -0.18 -2.37
CA ASN A 67 -9.40 1.26 -2.56
C ASN A 67 -8.05 1.67 -3.12
N VAL A 68 -7.19 0.72 -3.44
CA VAL A 68 -5.87 0.98 -4.01
C VAL A 68 -5.63 0.07 -5.22
N MET A 69 -4.79 0.54 -6.13
CA MET A 69 -4.30 -0.25 -7.26
C MET A 69 -2.79 -0.07 -7.39
N VAL A 70 -2.11 -1.11 -7.85
CA VAL A 70 -0.68 -1.05 -8.08
C VAL A 70 -0.39 -0.05 -9.20
N LYS A 71 0.65 0.77 -9.02
CA LYS A 71 1.13 1.66 -10.07
C LYS A 71 1.93 0.85 -11.08
N SER A 72 1.54 0.95 -12.36
CA SER A 72 2.24 0.25 -13.44
C SER A 72 3.67 0.77 -13.57
N PRO A 73 4.70 -0.10 -13.59
CA PRO A 73 6.07 0.35 -13.78
C PRO A 73 6.36 0.86 -15.20
N SER A 74 5.50 0.53 -16.17
CA SER A 74 5.72 0.94 -17.55
C SER A 74 5.17 2.33 -17.89
N ASP A 75 4.01 2.70 -17.34
CA ASP A 75 3.35 3.98 -17.68
C ASP A 75 2.91 4.81 -16.49
N GLY A 76 3.13 4.33 -15.26
CA GLY A 76 2.79 5.07 -14.05
C GLY A 76 1.31 5.19 -13.75
N LYS A 77 0.45 4.46 -14.44
CA LYS A 77 -1.00 4.49 -14.22
C LYS A 77 -1.45 3.33 -13.34
N PRO A 78 -2.62 3.46 -12.65
CA PRO A 78 -3.15 2.35 -11.86
C PRO A 78 -3.44 1.14 -12.74
N THR A 79 -3.15 -0.04 -12.23
CA THR A 79 -3.40 -1.30 -12.93
C THR A 79 -3.81 -2.40 -11.96
N ARG A 80 -4.54 -3.37 -12.46
CA ARG A 80 -4.81 -4.61 -11.72
C ARG A 80 -3.62 -5.55 -11.83
N VAL A 81 -3.45 -6.37 -10.81
CA VAL A 81 -2.39 -7.38 -10.76
C VAL A 81 -2.92 -8.68 -11.30
N GLY A 82 -2.23 -9.23 -12.28
CA GLY A 82 -2.41 -10.61 -12.74
C GLY A 82 -1.17 -11.42 -12.45
N TYR A 83 -1.17 -12.68 -12.89
CA TYR A 83 -0.04 -13.57 -12.71
C TYR A 83 0.36 -14.21 -14.03
N LYS A 84 1.67 -14.33 -14.24
CA LYS A 84 2.26 -15.09 -15.33
C LYS A 84 3.04 -16.23 -14.71
N VAL A 85 2.84 -17.44 -15.22
CA VAL A 85 3.59 -18.60 -14.76
C VAL A 85 4.78 -18.82 -15.70
N ASP A 86 5.97 -18.85 -15.14
CA ASP A 86 7.21 -19.12 -15.86
C ASP A 86 7.95 -20.26 -15.15
N GLY A 87 7.77 -21.49 -15.67
CA GLY A 87 8.25 -22.69 -15.01
C GLY A 87 7.58 -22.87 -13.65
N ASP A 88 8.38 -22.92 -12.59
CA ASP A 88 7.88 -23.05 -11.20
C ASP A 88 7.59 -21.70 -10.54
N LYS A 89 7.81 -20.58 -11.24
CA LYS A 89 7.64 -19.24 -10.69
C LYS A 89 6.33 -18.61 -11.14
N LYS A 90 5.69 -17.94 -10.19
CA LYS A 90 4.49 -17.17 -10.41
C LYS A 90 4.87 -15.69 -10.30
N ILE A 91 4.81 -14.98 -11.43
CA ILE A 91 5.24 -13.58 -11.54
C ILE A 91 4.02 -12.68 -11.59
N ARG A 92 4.02 -11.62 -10.77
CA ARG A 92 2.97 -10.62 -10.84
C ARG A 92 3.17 -9.72 -12.05
N VAL A 93 2.12 -9.48 -12.80
CA VAL A 93 2.16 -8.62 -13.99
C VAL A 93 1.01 -7.63 -13.97
N CYS A 94 1.19 -6.52 -14.69
CA CYS A 94 0.10 -5.57 -14.92
C CYS A 94 -0.85 -6.15 -15.96
N LYS A 95 -2.11 -6.35 -15.61
CA LYS A 95 -3.10 -6.89 -16.55
C LYS A 95 -3.28 -6.02 -17.78
N ARG A 96 -3.12 -4.70 -17.63
CA ARG A 96 -3.34 -3.75 -18.71
C ARG A 96 -2.18 -3.70 -19.70
N THR A 97 -0.94 -3.79 -19.23
CA THR A 97 0.26 -3.62 -20.08
C THR A 97 1.04 -4.92 -20.27
N GLY A 98 0.83 -5.92 -19.42
CA GLY A 98 1.63 -7.15 -19.42
C GLY A 98 3.02 -7.00 -18.79
N ALA A 99 3.38 -5.81 -18.33
CA ALA A 99 4.68 -5.58 -17.72
C ALA A 99 4.81 -6.31 -16.37
N GLU A 100 5.97 -6.87 -16.11
CA GLU A 100 6.25 -7.52 -14.83
C GLU A 100 6.32 -6.49 -13.71
N ILE A 101 5.75 -6.84 -12.54
CA ILE A 101 5.84 -6.00 -11.35
C ILE A 101 7.05 -6.45 -10.54
N PRO A 102 8.05 -5.56 -10.33
CA PRO A 102 9.24 -5.94 -9.57
C PRO A 102 8.89 -6.35 -8.14
N GLU A 103 9.58 -7.35 -7.63
CA GLU A 103 9.53 -7.69 -6.22
C GLU A 103 10.44 -6.74 -5.45
N VAL A 104 9.89 -6.12 -4.40
CA VAL A 104 10.65 -5.24 -3.52
C VAL A 104 10.84 -5.93 -2.18
N THR A 105 12.09 -6.08 -1.76
CA THR A 105 12.43 -6.60 -0.44
C THR A 105 12.71 -5.43 0.51
N LEU A 106 11.93 -5.35 1.54
CA LEU A 106 12.10 -4.33 2.58
C LEU A 106 12.83 -4.89 3.79
#